data_8bb718ffc6db2ed6deac9e1c3d4aa296
#
_entry.id   8bb718ffc6db2ed6deac9e1c3d4aa296
#
_cell.length_a   1.000
_cell.length_b   1.000
_cell.length_c   1.000
_cell.angle_alpha   90.00
_cell.angle_beta   90.00
_cell.angle_gamma   90.00
#
_symmetry.space_group_name_H-M   'P 1'
#
loop_
_entity.id
_entity.type
_entity.pdbx_description
1 polymer ?
#
loop_
_entity_poly.entity_id
_entity_poly.type
_entity_poly.pdbx_seq_one_letter_code
_entity_poly.pdbx_strand_id
1 'polypeptide(L)'
;MNPILPTLTLALLSTATFAKVERIWLTHQSPDNSRVVISWETTDPGGSVVEFGTSAQLGQSVKVDGSRTLHHVEIPIPQKDAVYHYRVSSGDQVSEINTFKGYPSRLLRIAVVANIRADAKLSFAAIKKDDPHLLISAGDTAMQYQFATQADKEATKSHSTAIDTQADIFRSTPFMVSLGNLDRKIRPNGLSLEEPGYDIEATGYRKFFALPGREWLWAWDIPDFDLRLISVDMSHTGDFGKPNQACHAFDKDSEQFQWFEETMNATKAGFVVTLYGETGGTVRRHAGGGWKRVLERGTLAISGECYHAERTEVDGMTYYNSSVRGNGTFGHDPLAAFSDKAASYQLLTLDREAGTLRSELKALDDGRVLDSKTFTKRAK
;
A
#
# COMPACT_ATOMS: atom_id res chain seq x y z
N MET A 1 -57.31 -38.50 37.70
CA MET A 1 -56.41 -38.69 36.55
C MET A 1 -55.80 -37.32 36.24
N ASN A 2 -54.59 -37.08 36.69
CA ASN A 2 -53.84 -35.82 36.37
C ASN A 2 -53.06 -36.01 35.10
N PRO A 3 -53.03 -35.07 34.12
CA PRO A 3 -52.22 -35.16 32.94
C PRO A 3 -50.81 -34.76 33.29
N ILE A 4 -49.83 -35.64 32.94
CA ILE A 4 -48.40 -35.37 32.98
C ILE A 4 -48.06 -34.56 31.75
N LEU A 5 -47.64 -33.29 31.92
CA LEU A 5 -47.05 -32.49 30.84
C LEU A 5 -45.61 -32.95 30.60
N PRO A 6 -45.18 -33.16 29.35
CA PRO A 6 -43.78 -33.42 29.06
C PRO A 6 -42.96 -32.14 29.12
N THR A 7 -41.93 -32.14 29.95
CA THR A 7 -40.92 -31.06 30.01
C THR A 7 -40.03 -31.14 28.77
N LEU A 8 -40.18 -30.16 27.88
CA LEU A 8 -39.32 -30.01 26.69
C LEU A 8 -37.97 -29.40 27.12
N THR A 9 -36.92 -30.22 27.20
CA THR A 9 -35.56 -29.73 27.45
C THR A 9 -35.02 -29.15 26.17
N LEU A 10 -34.91 -27.82 26.11
CA LEU A 10 -34.28 -27.11 25.01
C LEU A 10 -32.75 -27.24 25.15
N ALA A 11 -32.14 -28.11 24.37
CA ALA A 11 -30.66 -28.18 24.26
C ALA A 11 -30.16 -26.96 23.51
N LEU A 12 -29.56 -26.00 24.20
CA LEU A 12 -28.77 -24.92 23.61
C LEU A 12 -27.52 -25.54 22.96
N LEU A 13 -27.58 -25.74 21.65
CA LEU A 13 -26.38 -25.98 20.84
C LEU A 13 -25.56 -24.67 20.85
N SER A 14 -24.58 -24.58 21.73
CA SER A 14 -23.55 -23.59 21.62
C SER A 14 -22.77 -23.90 20.34
N THR A 15 -22.92 -23.13 19.31
CA THR A 15 -21.99 -23.12 18.17
C THR A 15 -20.64 -22.65 18.69
N ALA A 16 -19.73 -23.58 18.95
CA ALA A 16 -18.34 -23.24 19.18
C ALA A 16 -17.85 -22.53 17.92
N THR A 17 -17.67 -21.22 17.99
CA THR A 17 -16.92 -20.46 17.00
C THR A 17 -15.49 -20.95 17.11
N PHE A 18 -15.08 -21.76 16.17
CA PHE A 18 -13.66 -22.17 16.08
C PHE A 18 -12.83 -20.92 15.84
N ALA A 19 -11.79 -20.77 16.64
CA ALA A 19 -10.77 -19.75 16.45
C ALA A 19 -10.24 -19.83 14.98
N LYS A 20 -10.09 -18.67 14.31
CA LYS A 20 -9.80 -18.60 12.87
C LYS A 20 -8.76 -17.53 12.55
N VAL A 21 -7.85 -17.85 11.64
CA VAL A 21 -7.08 -16.85 10.87
C VAL A 21 -8.04 -16.16 9.92
N GLU A 22 -8.25 -14.85 10.09
CA GLU A 22 -9.28 -14.12 9.32
C GLU A 22 -8.76 -13.65 7.96
N ARG A 23 -7.60 -13.00 7.93
CA ARG A 23 -6.97 -12.46 6.72
C ARG A 23 -5.47 -12.47 6.81
N ILE A 24 -4.80 -12.54 5.66
CA ILE A 24 -3.34 -12.54 5.55
C ILE A 24 -2.94 -11.54 4.47
N TRP A 25 -1.88 -10.77 4.72
CA TRP A 25 -1.26 -9.89 3.72
C TRP A 25 0.25 -9.82 3.93
N LEU A 26 0.95 -9.41 2.89
CA LEU A 26 2.41 -9.33 2.86
C LEU A 26 2.86 -7.88 2.72
N THR A 27 3.92 -7.47 3.45
CA THR A 27 4.54 -6.16 3.33
C THR A 27 6.06 -6.27 3.42
N HIS A 28 6.78 -5.16 3.33
CA HIS A 28 8.20 -5.06 3.67
C HIS A 28 8.40 -4.00 4.75
N GLN A 29 9.20 -4.33 5.77
CA GLN A 29 9.58 -3.42 6.85
C GLN A 29 11.10 -3.14 6.86
N SER A 30 11.90 -4.12 6.48
CA SER A 30 13.33 -3.94 6.24
C SER A 30 13.58 -2.93 5.10
N PRO A 31 14.74 -2.26 5.04
CA PRO A 31 15.01 -1.19 4.07
C PRO A 31 15.12 -1.66 2.60
N ASP A 32 15.10 -2.97 2.38
CA ASP A 32 15.21 -3.58 1.06
C ASP A 32 14.36 -4.85 0.95
N ASN A 33 14.41 -5.49 -0.23
CA ASN A 33 13.65 -6.67 -0.56
C ASN A 33 14.24 -8.02 -0.09
N SER A 34 15.16 -8.01 0.84
CA SER A 34 15.79 -9.25 1.38
C SER A 34 14.88 -10.03 2.32
N ARG A 35 13.83 -9.40 2.83
CA ARG A 35 12.88 -9.94 3.82
C ARG A 35 11.46 -9.53 3.45
N VAL A 36 10.49 -10.32 3.89
CA VAL A 36 9.05 -10.01 3.77
C VAL A 36 8.39 -10.15 5.14
N VAL A 37 7.48 -9.25 5.46
CA VAL A 37 6.61 -9.37 6.63
C VAL A 37 5.33 -10.08 6.21
N ILE A 38 5.02 -11.18 6.87
CA ILE A 38 3.73 -11.86 6.77
C ILE A 38 2.87 -11.37 7.94
N SER A 39 1.78 -10.72 7.60
CA SER A 39 0.83 -10.15 8.55
C SER A 39 -0.49 -10.89 8.49
N TRP A 40 -1.14 -11.05 9.65
CA TRP A 40 -2.48 -11.65 9.70
C TRP A 40 -3.26 -11.20 10.94
N GLU A 41 -4.57 -11.36 10.87
CA GLU A 41 -5.45 -11.17 12.02
C GLU A 41 -6.11 -12.50 12.42
N THR A 42 -6.39 -12.62 13.73
CA THR A 42 -7.07 -13.76 14.32
C THR A 42 -8.23 -13.32 15.19
N THR A 43 -9.23 -14.21 15.37
CA THR A 43 -10.37 -13.93 16.26
C THR A 43 -9.96 -13.90 17.72
N ASP A 44 -9.05 -14.76 18.13
CA ASP A 44 -8.57 -14.87 19.51
C ASP A 44 -7.09 -14.55 19.63
N PRO A 45 -6.66 -13.92 20.74
CA PRO A 45 -5.27 -13.59 20.94
C PRO A 45 -4.36 -14.82 21.10
N GLY A 46 -3.18 -14.78 20.48
CA GLY A 46 -2.18 -15.86 20.62
C GLY A 46 -0.78 -15.42 20.20
N GLY A 47 0.17 -16.35 20.27
CA GLY A 47 1.52 -16.18 19.72
C GLY A 47 1.51 -16.10 18.20
N SER A 48 2.64 -15.73 17.62
CA SER A 48 2.76 -15.57 16.16
C SER A 48 3.79 -16.57 15.64
N VAL A 49 3.40 -17.47 14.74
CA VAL A 49 4.32 -18.42 14.11
C VAL A 49 4.13 -18.37 12.59
N VAL A 50 5.23 -18.30 11.86
CA VAL A 50 5.27 -18.50 10.41
C VAL A 50 6.17 -19.68 10.12
N GLU A 51 5.63 -20.68 9.46
CA GLU A 51 6.39 -21.75 8.85
C GLU A 51 6.52 -21.45 7.35
N PHE A 52 7.72 -21.63 6.75
CA PHE A 52 7.95 -21.25 5.37
C PHE A 52 9.08 -22.05 4.71
N GLY A 53 9.16 -21.97 3.40
CA GLY A 53 10.20 -22.61 2.59
C GLY A 53 9.93 -22.45 1.10
N THR A 54 10.78 -23.04 0.26
CA THR A 54 10.61 -23.02 -1.20
C THR A 54 9.88 -24.27 -1.73
N SER A 55 9.22 -25.00 -0.85
CA SER A 55 8.34 -26.11 -1.17
C SER A 55 7.20 -26.21 -0.16
N ALA A 56 6.18 -27.00 -0.46
CA ALA A 56 5.05 -27.24 0.44
C ALA A 56 5.42 -27.95 1.76
N GLN A 57 6.63 -28.51 1.88
CA GLN A 57 7.16 -29.06 3.14
C GLN A 57 7.60 -27.99 4.14
N LEU A 58 7.67 -26.74 3.70
CA LEU A 58 8.06 -25.55 4.49
C LEU A 58 9.53 -25.64 4.94
N GLY A 59 9.82 -26.23 6.08
CA GLY A 59 11.19 -26.56 6.54
C GLY A 59 11.88 -25.51 7.40
N GLN A 60 11.35 -24.29 7.46
CA GLN A 60 11.83 -23.21 8.31
C GLN A 60 10.68 -22.65 9.14
N SER A 61 10.99 -22.03 10.29
CA SER A 61 10.00 -21.41 11.15
C SER A 61 10.56 -20.18 11.86
N VAL A 62 9.72 -19.15 11.98
CA VAL A 62 9.97 -17.98 12.83
C VAL A 62 8.82 -17.86 13.81
N LYS A 63 9.16 -17.67 15.10
CA LYS A 63 8.20 -17.50 16.18
C LYS A 63 8.42 -16.16 16.88
N VAL A 64 7.32 -15.47 17.17
CA VAL A 64 7.28 -14.25 17.99
C VAL A 64 6.32 -14.48 19.14
N ASP A 65 6.84 -14.44 20.36
CA ASP A 65 6.06 -14.64 21.59
C ASP A 65 5.14 -13.43 21.88
N GLY A 66 4.13 -13.67 22.68
CA GLY A 66 3.13 -12.68 23.09
C GLY A 66 1.72 -13.16 22.82
N SER A 67 0.73 -12.33 23.20
CA SER A 67 -0.69 -12.61 23.00
C SER A 67 -1.30 -11.41 22.27
N ARG A 68 -1.66 -11.61 21.01
CA ARG A 68 -2.20 -10.56 20.11
C ARG A 68 -3.15 -11.14 19.09
N THR A 69 -3.98 -10.29 18.49
CA THR A 69 -4.88 -10.65 17.39
C THR A 69 -4.42 -10.10 16.04
N LEU A 70 -3.52 -9.11 16.04
CA LEU A 70 -2.86 -8.57 14.86
C LEU A 70 -1.38 -8.97 14.92
N HIS A 71 -0.92 -9.69 13.93
CA HIS A 71 0.38 -10.34 13.89
C HIS A 71 1.23 -9.81 12.74
N HIS A 72 2.52 -9.61 12.99
CA HIS A 72 3.55 -9.25 12.01
C HIS A 72 4.78 -10.11 12.27
N VAL A 73 5.19 -10.91 11.29
CA VAL A 73 6.38 -11.75 11.40
C VAL A 73 7.22 -11.59 10.13
N GLU A 74 8.43 -11.12 10.28
CA GLU A 74 9.35 -10.92 9.18
C GLU A 74 10.19 -12.17 8.93
N ILE A 75 10.24 -12.65 7.69
CA ILE A 75 11.01 -13.81 7.25
C ILE A 75 12.02 -13.43 6.17
N PRO A 76 13.20 -14.10 6.08
CA PRO A 76 14.15 -13.89 4.99
C PRO A 76 13.67 -14.56 3.69
N ILE A 77 13.95 -13.91 2.55
CA ILE A 77 13.62 -14.40 1.21
C ILE A 77 14.83 -14.33 0.26
N PRO A 78 15.92 -15.04 0.55
CA PRO A 78 17.17 -14.89 -0.19
C PRO A 78 17.16 -15.46 -1.61
N GLN A 79 16.22 -16.37 -1.93
CA GLN A 79 16.22 -17.08 -3.21
C GLN A 79 15.44 -16.30 -4.27
N LYS A 80 16.14 -15.92 -5.35
CA LYS A 80 15.54 -15.30 -6.53
C LYS A 80 14.80 -16.32 -7.37
N ASP A 81 13.80 -15.83 -8.12
CA ASP A 81 12.97 -16.64 -9.03
C ASP A 81 12.28 -17.84 -8.35
N ALA A 82 12.27 -17.88 -7.01
CA ALA A 82 11.65 -18.95 -6.24
C ALA A 82 10.18 -18.65 -5.95
N VAL A 83 9.39 -19.71 -5.77
CA VAL A 83 8.08 -19.62 -5.12
C VAL A 83 8.24 -20.01 -3.66
N TYR A 84 7.89 -19.10 -2.77
CA TYR A 84 7.85 -19.35 -1.34
C TYR A 84 6.48 -19.89 -0.94
N HIS A 85 6.49 -20.92 -0.12
CA HIS A 85 5.32 -21.47 0.54
C HIS A 85 5.36 -21.05 1.99
N TYR A 86 4.23 -20.70 2.58
CA TYR A 86 4.15 -20.31 3.97
C TYR A 86 2.81 -20.67 4.59
N ARG A 87 2.82 -20.83 5.91
CA ARG A 87 1.65 -21.04 6.75
C ARG A 87 1.80 -20.21 8.01
N VAL A 88 0.71 -19.59 8.46
CA VAL A 88 0.68 -18.82 9.71
C VAL A 88 -0.13 -19.56 10.76
N SER A 89 0.26 -19.41 12.03
CA SER A 89 -0.50 -19.96 13.14
C SER A 89 -0.44 -19.05 14.39
N SER A 90 -1.49 -19.15 15.21
CA SER A 90 -1.62 -18.47 16.50
C SER A 90 -2.44 -19.36 17.44
N GLY A 91 -1.78 -20.03 18.40
CA GLY A 91 -2.41 -21.09 19.17
C GLY A 91 -2.92 -22.21 18.26
N ASP A 92 -4.19 -22.54 18.40
CA ASP A 92 -4.85 -23.60 17.59
C ASP A 92 -5.35 -23.08 16.23
N GLN A 93 -5.23 -21.78 15.95
CA GLN A 93 -5.62 -21.17 14.70
C GLN A 93 -4.49 -21.32 13.68
N VAL A 94 -4.74 -22.06 12.61
CA VAL A 94 -3.74 -22.36 11.59
C VAL A 94 -4.33 -22.07 10.21
N SER A 95 -3.57 -21.39 9.35
CA SER A 95 -3.97 -21.16 7.95
C SER A 95 -3.67 -22.37 7.07
N GLU A 96 -4.25 -22.37 5.86
CA GLU A 96 -3.77 -23.18 4.76
C GLU A 96 -2.36 -22.72 4.35
N ILE A 97 -1.67 -23.56 3.55
CA ILE A 97 -0.40 -23.18 2.93
C ILE A 97 -0.71 -22.20 1.79
N ASN A 98 -0.14 -21.01 1.88
CA ASN A 98 -0.19 -19.99 0.86
C ASN A 98 1.16 -19.89 0.14
N THR A 99 1.19 -19.16 -0.98
CA THR A 99 2.41 -18.96 -1.75
C THR A 99 2.56 -17.51 -2.16
N PHE A 100 3.81 -17.07 -2.32
CA PHE A 100 4.16 -15.81 -2.98
C PHE A 100 5.45 -15.99 -3.78
N LYS A 101 5.70 -15.10 -4.74
CA LYS A 101 6.92 -15.11 -5.56
C LYS A 101 8.04 -14.38 -4.85
N GLY A 102 9.23 -14.96 -4.84
CA GLY A 102 10.48 -14.25 -4.58
C GLY A 102 10.77 -13.24 -5.68
N TYR A 103 11.72 -12.34 -5.43
CA TYR A 103 12.11 -11.35 -6.42
C TYR A 103 12.83 -11.99 -7.60
N PRO A 104 12.57 -11.52 -8.83
CA PRO A 104 13.15 -12.12 -10.02
C PRO A 104 14.61 -11.70 -10.22
N SER A 105 15.33 -12.49 -11.01
CA SER A 105 16.72 -12.17 -11.40
C SER A 105 16.79 -11.22 -12.59
N ARG A 106 15.75 -11.16 -13.44
CA ARG A 106 15.79 -10.44 -14.72
C ARG A 106 14.68 -9.41 -14.90
N LEU A 107 13.41 -9.80 -14.82
CA LEU A 107 12.27 -8.93 -15.13
C LEU A 107 11.41 -8.71 -13.87
N LEU A 108 11.50 -7.53 -13.29
CA LEU A 108 10.68 -7.12 -12.16
C LEU A 108 9.44 -6.38 -12.64
N ARG A 109 8.26 -6.84 -12.23
CA ARG A 109 6.98 -6.16 -12.47
C ARG A 109 6.41 -5.65 -11.16
N ILE A 110 6.04 -4.36 -11.16
CA ILE A 110 5.42 -3.67 -10.01
C ILE A 110 4.12 -3.06 -10.51
N ALA A 111 3.00 -3.41 -9.89
CA ALA A 111 1.73 -2.73 -10.16
C ALA A 111 1.50 -1.64 -9.12
N VAL A 112 1.18 -0.42 -9.56
CA VAL A 112 0.83 0.70 -8.68
C VAL A 112 -0.64 1.03 -8.88
N VAL A 113 -1.37 1.02 -7.78
CA VAL A 113 -2.81 1.34 -7.69
C VAL A 113 -3.02 2.52 -6.74
N ALA A 114 -4.20 3.12 -6.77
CA ALA A 114 -4.63 4.10 -5.77
C ALA A 114 -6.16 4.13 -5.68
N ASN A 115 -6.68 4.66 -4.57
CA ASN A 115 -8.13 4.82 -4.35
C ASN A 115 -8.90 3.48 -4.30
N ILE A 116 -8.33 2.45 -3.72
CA ILE A 116 -8.99 1.14 -3.51
C ILE A 116 -10.24 1.34 -2.64
N ARG A 117 -10.10 2.08 -1.53
CA ARG A 117 -11.19 2.49 -0.62
C ARG A 117 -12.05 1.36 -0.11
N ALA A 118 -11.47 0.17 0.07
CA ALA A 118 -12.19 -1.02 0.50
C ALA A 118 -13.45 -1.34 -0.36
N ASP A 119 -13.42 -1.03 -1.65
CA ASP A 119 -14.54 -1.25 -2.56
C ASP A 119 -14.56 -2.69 -3.08
N ALA A 120 -15.50 -3.48 -2.57
CA ALA A 120 -15.68 -4.89 -2.96
C ALA A 120 -16.08 -5.09 -4.44
N LYS A 121 -16.46 -4.02 -5.16
CA LYS A 121 -16.81 -4.10 -6.59
C LYS A 121 -15.58 -3.98 -7.50
N LEU A 122 -14.43 -3.55 -6.98
CA LEU A 122 -13.19 -3.48 -7.75
C LEU A 122 -12.73 -4.88 -8.11
N SER A 123 -12.26 -5.03 -9.34
CA SER A 123 -11.64 -6.26 -9.83
C SER A 123 -10.19 -6.02 -10.18
N PHE A 124 -9.29 -6.80 -9.59
CA PHE A 124 -7.86 -6.79 -9.93
C PHE A 124 -7.49 -7.89 -10.94
N ALA A 125 -8.46 -8.37 -11.73
CA ALA A 125 -8.22 -9.43 -12.71
C ALA A 125 -7.13 -9.07 -13.73
N ALA A 126 -7.13 -7.83 -14.25
CA ALA A 126 -6.11 -7.36 -15.18
C ALA A 126 -4.72 -7.27 -14.49
N ILE A 127 -4.67 -6.77 -13.26
CA ILE A 127 -3.43 -6.70 -12.47
C ILE A 127 -2.88 -8.11 -12.22
N LYS A 128 -3.73 -9.07 -11.83
CA LYS A 128 -3.32 -10.46 -11.62
C LYS A 128 -2.78 -11.11 -12.88
N LYS A 129 -3.36 -10.78 -14.05
CA LYS A 129 -2.89 -11.27 -15.36
C LYS A 129 -1.49 -10.73 -15.70
N ASP A 130 -1.17 -9.52 -15.28
CA ASP A 130 0.18 -8.96 -15.42
C ASP A 130 1.20 -9.60 -14.47
N ASP A 131 0.73 -10.37 -13.51
CA ASP A 131 1.52 -11.19 -12.59
C ASP A 131 2.65 -10.40 -11.88
N PRO A 132 2.33 -9.32 -11.11
CA PRO A 132 3.33 -8.48 -10.46
C PRO A 132 4.05 -9.22 -9.33
N HIS A 133 5.29 -8.79 -9.04
CA HIS A 133 6.09 -9.25 -7.89
C HIS A 133 5.86 -8.36 -6.65
N LEU A 134 5.37 -7.15 -6.89
CA LEU A 134 5.06 -6.16 -5.87
C LEU A 134 3.82 -5.38 -6.28
N LEU A 135 2.93 -5.15 -5.34
CA LEU A 135 1.81 -4.23 -5.46
C LEU A 135 2.08 -3.00 -4.59
N ILE A 136 1.80 -1.81 -5.10
CA ILE A 136 1.95 -0.56 -4.36
C ILE A 136 0.62 0.20 -4.40
N SER A 137 0.22 0.81 -3.28
CA SER A 137 -0.82 1.82 -3.27
C SER A 137 -0.21 3.22 -3.16
N ALA A 138 -0.58 4.11 -4.05
CA ALA A 138 -0.22 5.54 -3.99
C ALA A 138 -1.24 6.35 -3.18
N GLY A 139 -1.90 5.74 -2.20
CA GLY A 139 -2.84 6.34 -1.25
C GLY A 139 -4.28 5.87 -1.39
N ASP A 140 -5.08 6.18 -0.37
CA ASP A 140 -6.51 5.89 -0.27
C ASP A 140 -6.85 4.40 -0.40
N THR A 141 -6.09 3.58 0.28
CA THR A 141 -6.31 2.12 0.34
C THR A 141 -7.58 1.77 1.10
N ALA A 142 -7.82 2.47 2.21
CA ALA A 142 -8.96 2.25 3.10
C ALA A 142 -9.94 3.43 3.11
N MET A 143 -10.96 3.35 3.96
CA MET A 143 -11.95 4.41 4.21
C MET A 143 -12.02 4.72 5.70
N GLN A 144 -10.87 4.97 6.32
CA GLN A 144 -10.74 5.17 7.77
C GLN A 144 -11.51 6.40 8.28
N TYR A 145 -11.74 7.38 7.45
CA TYR A 145 -12.44 8.61 7.81
C TYR A 145 -13.85 8.37 8.39
N GLN A 146 -14.52 7.27 8.01
CA GLN A 146 -15.86 6.94 8.51
C GLN A 146 -15.87 6.54 9.99
N PHE A 147 -14.69 6.26 10.56
CA PHE A 147 -14.52 5.71 11.89
C PHE A 147 -13.86 6.70 12.87
N ALA A 148 -13.90 7.98 12.58
CA ALA A 148 -13.23 9.02 13.37
C ALA A 148 -13.61 9.04 14.86
N THR A 149 -14.81 8.59 15.20
CA THR A 149 -15.34 8.56 16.58
C THR A 149 -15.26 7.18 17.24
N GLN A 150 -14.76 6.15 16.54
CA GLN A 150 -14.71 4.79 17.08
C GLN A 150 -13.50 4.58 17.99
N ALA A 151 -13.64 3.61 18.91
CA ALA A 151 -12.60 3.24 19.85
C ALA A 151 -11.34 2.71 19.14
N ASP A 152 -10.19 2.80 19.81
CA ASP A 152 -8.88 2.36 19.26
C ASP A 152 -8.86 0.90 18.79
N LYS A 153 -9.65 0.02 19.43
CA LYS A 153 -9.78 -1.39 19.00
C LYS A 153 -10.32 -1.55 17.57
N GLU A 154 -11.04 -0.55 17.06
CA GLU A 154 -11.57 -0.54 15.69
C GLU A 154 -10.69 0.30 14.74
N ALA A 155 -9.58 0.84 15.21
CA ALA A 155 -8.70 1.71 14.43
C ALA A 155 -8.17 1.05 13.15
N THR A 156 -8.08 -0.28 13.10
CA THR A 156 -7.60 -1.04 11.93
C THR A 156 -8.70 -1.59 11.04
N LYS A 157 -9.97 -1.52 11.45
CA LYS A 157 -11.09 -2.22 10.78
C LYS A 157 -11.26 -1.86 9.29
N SER A 158 -11.08 -0.60 8.93
CA SER A 158 -11.20 -0.19 7.52
C SER A 158 -10.08 -0.76 6.66
N HIS A 159 -8.88 -0.90 7.21
CA HIS A 159 -7.75 -1.55 6.54
C HIS A 159 -7.99 -3.05 6.41
N SER A 160 -8.49 -3.70 7.45
CA SER A 160 -8.92 -5.11 7.41
C SER A 160 -9.93 -5.33 6.28
N THR A 161 -10.94 -4.46 6.17
CA THR A 161 -11.95 -4.51 5.10
C THR A 161 -11.31 -4.33 3.73
N ALA A 162 -10.34 -3.42 3.58
CA ALA A 162 -9.63 -3.23 2.32
C ALA A 162 -8.89 -4.49 1.87
N ILE A 163 -8.21 -5.18 2.79
CA ILE A 163 -7.54 -6.45 2.51
C ILE A 163 -8.55 -7.53 2.06
N ASP A 164 -9.70 -7.61 2.73
CA ASP A 164 -10.72 -8.61 2.40
C ASP A 164 -11.28 -8.47 0.98
N THR A 165 -11.26 -7.25 0.40
CA THR A 165 -11.78 -7.02 -0.98
C THR A 165 -10.98 -7.74 -2.05
N GLN A 166 -9.68 -7.96 -1.83
CA GLN A 166 -8.76 -8.60 -2.78
C GLN A 166 -7.82 -9.58 -2.06
N ALA A 167 -8.36 -10.39 -1.14
CA ALA A 167 -7.59 -11.23 -0.22
C ALA A 167 -6.60 -12.17 -0.92
N ASP A 168 -6.91 -12.65 -2.11
CA ASP A 168 -6.04 -13.57 -2.86
C ASP A 168 -4.77 -12.90 -3.40
N ILE A 169 -4.82 -11.65 -3.84
CA ILE A 169 -3.62 -10.95 -4.29
C ILE A 169 -2.79 -10.48 -3.08
N PHE A 170 -3.42 -9.98 -2.00
CA PHE A 170 -2.68 -9.47 -0.84
C PHE A 170 -1.94 -10.56 -0.06
N ARG A 171 -2.43 -11.81 -0.06
CA ARG A 171 -1.73 -12.94 0.55
C ARG A 171 -0.67 -13.58 -0.34
N SER A 172 -0.60 -13.21 -1.63
CA SER A 172 0.33 -13.81 -2.61
C SER A 172 1.29 -12.82 -3.26
N THR A 173 1.13 -11.51 -2.99
CA THR A 173 1.98 -10.45 -3.54
C THR A 173 2.24 -9.40 -2.44
N PRO A 174 3.50 -9.12 -2.10
CA PRO A 174 3.82 -8.05 -1.16
C PRO A 174 3.15 -6.72 -1.57
N PHE A 175 2.62 -6.02 -0.58
CA PHE A 175 1.83 -4.80 -0.75
C PHE A 175 2.43 -3.66 0.05
N MET A 176 2.99 -2.66 -0.63
CA MET A 176 3.54 -1.45 -0.03
C MET A 176 2.54 -0.31 -0.17
N VAL A 177 2.35 0.45 0.89
CA VAL A 177 1.31 1.49 0.94
C VAL A 177 1.92 2.86 1.17
N SER A 178 1.58 3.82 0.32
CA SER A 178 1.75 5.24 0.56
C SER A 178 0.50 5.77 1.25
N LEU A 179 0.68 6.67 2.22
CA LEU A 179 -0.42 7.17 3.03
C LEU A 179 -1.28 8.16 2.24
N GLY A 180 -2.59 7.89 2.14
CA GLY A 180 -3.60 8.80 1.61
C GLY A 180 -4.39 9.50 2.73
N ASN A 181 -5.21 10.50 2.37
CA ASN A 181 -6.03 11.20 3.34
C ASN A 181 -7.13 10.29 3.93
N LEU A 182 -7.66 9.35 3.17
CA LEU A 182 -8.71 8.43 3.63
C LEU A 182 -8.17 7.25 4.45
N ASP A 183 -6.87 7.03 4.47
CA ASP A 183 -6.21 6.03 5.31
C ASP A 183 -6.08 6.46 6.78
N ARG A 184 -6.52 7.69 7.10
CA ARG A 184 -6.52 8.29 8.44
C ARG A 184 -7.91 8.44 9.00
N LYS A 185 -8.02 8.50 10.32
CA LYS A 185 -9.24 8.98 10.97
C LYS A 185 -9.42 10.45 10.68
N ILE A 186 -10.61 10.83 10.24
CA ILE A 186 -11.03 12.22 10.12
C ILE A 186 -12.36 12.41 10.84
N ARG A 187 -12.66 13.64 11.21
CA ARG A 187 -13.94 13.96 11.84
C ARG A 187 -15.05 14.09 10.82
N PRO A 188 -16.28 13.75 11.17
CA PRO A 188 -17.46 14.03 10.34
C PRO A 188 -17.58 15.53 10.05
N ASN A 189 -18.16 15.88 8.90
CA ASN A 189 -18.47 17.27 8.54
C ASN A 189 -19.31 17.93 9.65
N GLY A 190 -19.01 19.19 9.95
CA GLY A 190 -19.76 19.98 10.92
C GLY A 190 -19.20 20.01 12.34
N LEU A 191 -18.02 19.46 12.57
CA LEU A 191 -17.32 19.62 13.85
C LEU A 191 -16.64 20.98 13.97
N SER A 192 -16.42 21.40 15.23
CA SER A 192 -15.73 22.64 15.55
C SER A 192 -14.37 22.75 14.89
N LEU A 193 -14.03 23.95 14.41
CA LEU A 193 -12.70 24.29 13.87
C LEU A 193 -11.59 24.24 14.92
N GLU A 194 -11.95 24.17 16.21
CA GLU A 194 -11.00 24.11 17.32
C GLU A 194 -10.41 22.70 17.55
N GLU A 195 -10.98 21.68 16.91
CA GLU A 195 -10.53 20.31 17.07
C GLU A 195 -9.84 19.78 15.79
N PRO A 196 -8.72 19.05 15.89
CA PRO A 196 -8.06 18.44 14.73
C PRO A 196 -9.03 17.59 13.90
N GLY A 197 -9.07 17.82 12.60
CA GLY A 197 -9.94 17.06 11.68
C GLY A 197 -9.41 15.66 11.41
N TYR A 198 -8.08 15.49 11.38
CA TYR A 198 -7.41 14.27 11.00
C TYR A 198 -6.47 13.75 12.10
N ASP A 199 -6.33 12.43 12.18
CA ASP A 199 -5.21 11.76 12.86
C ASP A 199 -3.99 11.85 11.94
N ILE A 200 -3.22 12.92 12.05
CA ILE A 200 -2.05 13.18 11.20
C ILE A 200 -1.04 12.04 11.29
N GLU A 201 -0.85 11.46 12.47
CA GLU A 201 0.05 10.32 12.70
C GLU A 201 -0.47 9.00 12.12
N ALA A 202 -1.68 8.97 11.60
CA ALA A 202 -2.29 7.82 10.97
C ALA A 202 -2.18 6.53 11.81
N THR A 203 -2.55 6.63 13.10
CA THR A 203 -2.33 5.58 14.11
C THR A 203 -2.85 4.21 13.68
N GLY A 204 -4.06 4.15 13.08
CA GLY A 204 -4.65 2.90 12.60
C GLY A 204 -3.84 2.28 11.45
N TYR A 205 -3.41 3.10 10.51
CA TYR A 205 -2.57 2.70 9.38
C TYR A 205 -1.23 2.13 9.85
N ARG A 206 -0.51 2.86 10.71
CA ARG A 206 0.79 2.43 11.25
C ARG A 206 0.70 1.16 12.09
N LYS A 207 -0.40 0.98 12.81
CA LYS A 207 -0.66 -0.25 13.55
C LYS A 207 -0.92 -1.45 12.64
N PHE A 208 -1.56 -1.21 11.49
CA PHE A 208 -2.02 -2.28 10.59
C PHE A 208 -0.94 -2.70 9.59
N PHE A 209 -0.21 -1.74 9.01
CA PHE A 209 0.83 -2.02 8.04
C PHE A 209 2.21 -2.00 8.69
N ALA A 210 3.01 -3.02 8.44
CA ALA A 210 4.42 -3.06 8.80
C ALA A 210 5.23 -2.56 7.58
N LEU A 211 5.63 -1.28 7.58
CA LEU A 211 6.32 -0.61 6.49
C LEU A 211 7.67 -0.05 6.96
N PRO A 212 8.59 0.30 6.03
CA PRO A 212 9.89 0.84 6.41
C PRO A 212 9.81 2.23 7.06
N GLY A 213 10.89 2.64 7.71
CA GLY A 213 11.08 3.99 8.22
C GLY A 213 10.03 4.41 9.24
N ARG A 214 9.29 5.48 8.94
CA ARG A 214 8.19 5.98 9.77
C ARG A 214 6.82 5.45 9.32
N GLU A 215 6.79 4.50 8.38
CA GLU A 215 5.61 3.91 7.75
C GLU A 215 4.84 4.90 6.84
N TRP A 216 4.59 6.13 7.28
CA TRP A 216 4.01 7.19 6.44
C TRP A 216 5.06 7.95 5.59
N LEU A 217 6.34 7.81 5.93
CA LEU A 217 7.50 8.41 5.26
C LEU A 217 8.59 7.34 5.17
N TRP A 218 8.86 6.83 3.96
CA TRP A 218 9.80 5.74 3.79
C TRP A 218 10.54 5.79 2.45
N ALA A 219 11.75 5.23 2.46
CA ALA A 219 12.51 4.86 1.28
C ALA A 219 12.81 3.37 1.34
N TRP A 220 12.72 2.69 0.21
CA TRP A 220 12.89 1.25 0.11
C TRP A 220 13.57 0.85 -1.19
N ASP A 221 14.49 -0.11 -1.11
CA ASP A 221 15.37 -0.46 -2.21
C ASP A 221 15.10 -1.86 -2.78
N ILE A 222 15.26 -1.98 -4.10
CA ILE A 222 15.43 -3.26 -4.80
C ILE A 222 16.80 -3.20 -5.50
N PRO A 223 17.90 -3.56 -4.79
CA PRO A 223 19.27 -3.32 -5.25
C PRO A 223 19.60 -3.99 -6.58
N ASP A 224 19.09 -5.19 -6.83
CA ASP A 224 19.31 -5.93 -8.08
C ASP A 224 18.80 -5.20 -9.33
N PHE A 225 17.80 -4.35 -9.16
CA PHE A 225 17.22 -3.55 -10.23
C PHE A 225 17.65 -2.09 -10.19
N ASP A 226 18.58 -1.74 -9.29
CA ASP A 226 19.06 -0.37 -9.11
C ASP A 226 17.88 0.61 -8.90
N LEU A 227 16.82 0.15 -8.17
CA LEU A 227 15.58 0.85 -7.94
C LEU A 227 15.46 1.28 -6.48
N ARG A 228 15.08 2.55 -6.28
CA ARG A 228 14.59 3.10 -5.01
C ARG A 228 13.16 3.60 -5.16
N LEU A 229 12.31 3.19 -4.24
CA LEU A 229 10.96 3.71 -4.05
C LEU A 229 10.97 4.67 -2.85
N ILE A 230 10.29 5.80 -2.98
CA ILE A 230 10.16 6.79 -1.90
C ILE A 230 8.69 7.14 -1.76
N SER A 231 8.16 7.07 -0.54
CA SER A 231 6.81 7.51 -0.21
C SER A 231 6.87 8.74 0.68
N VAL A 232 6.12 9.78 0.30
CA VAL A 232 5.95 11.02 1.05
C VAL A 232 4.46 11.31 1.28
N ASP A 233 4.16 11.96 2.39
CA ASP A 233 2.80 12.27 2.79
C ASP A 233 2.36 13.64 2.27
N MET A 234 1.74 13.65 1.09
CA MET A 234 1.30 14.85 0.39
C MET A 234 -0.18 14.73 0.02
N SER A 235 -1.06 14.66 1.02
CA SER A 235 -2.50 14.56 0.78
C SER A 235 -3.21 15.80 1.32
N HIS A 236 -4.16 16.37 0.56
CA HIS A 236 -4.93 17.55 0.93
C HIS A 236 -4.06 18.73 1.39
N THR A 237 -3.02 19.01 0.64
CA THR A 237 -2.05 20.07 0.97
C THR A 237 -2.66 21.47 1.03
N GLY A 238 -3.83 21.68 0.41
CA GLY A 238 -4.61 22.92 0.53
C GLY A 238 -5.13 23.22 1.94
N ASP A 239 -5.19 22.19 2.81
CA ASP A 239 -5.63 22.31 4.20
C ASP A 239 -4.46 22.54 5.18
N PHE A 240 -3.24 22.69 4.68
CA PHE A 240 -2.05 22.90 5.50
C PHE A 240 -2.23 24.04 6.52
N GLY A 241 -1.92 23.74 7.78
CA GLY A 241 -2.07 24.66 8.90
C GLY A 241 -3.52 24.95 9.34
N LYS A 242 -4.50 24.22 8.81
CA LYS A 242 -5.92 24.32 9.21
C LYS A 242 -6.32 23.09 10.02
N PRO A 243 -7.44 23.16 10.78
CA PRO A 243 -7.95 22.01 11.54
C PRO A 243 -8.28 20.76 10.69
N ASN A 244 -8.44 20.92 9.39
CA ASN A 244 -8.74 19.83 8.44
C ASN A 244 -7.49 19.31 7.70
N GLN A 245 -6.30 19.69 8.11
CA GLN A 245 -5.07 19.21 7.50
C GLN A 245 -5.02 17.67 7.48
N ALA A 246 -4.76 17.11 6.30
CA ALA A 246 -4.74 15.67 6.07
C ALA A 246 -3.33 15.11 5.80
N CYS A 247 -2.29 15.90 5.95
CA CYS A 247 -0.91 15.51 5.74
C CYS A 247 0.03 16.15 6.77
N HIS A 248 1.21 15.56 6.92
CA HIS A 248 2.30 16.18 7.67
C HIS A 248 2.74 17.49 6.99
N ALA A 249 3.43 18.35 7.74
CA ALA A 249 3.98 19.59 7.21
C ALA A 249 4.88 19.33 6.00
N PHE A 250 4.77 20.17 4.96
CA PHE A 250 5.47 20.00 3.67
C PHE A 250 6.14 21.31 3.18
N ASP A 251 6.20 22.32 4.01
CA ASP A 251 6.98 23.52 3.72
C ASP A 251 8.49 23.21 3.72
N LYS A 252 9.29 24.19 3.30
CA LYS A 252 10.73 24.04 3.15
C LYS A 252 11.46 23.63 4.42
N ASP A 253 10.96 24.04 5.58
CA ASP A 253 11.60 23.81 6.87
C ASP A 253 11.00 22.59 7.59
N SER A 254 10.03 21.90 6.95
CA SER A 254 9.41 20.72 7.49
C SER A 254 10.37 19.52 7.50
N GLU A 255 10.21 18.67 8.51
CA GLU A 255 11.00 17.44 8.65
C GLU A 255 10.87 16.53 7.41
N GLN A 256 9.65 16.44 6.85
CA GLN A 256 9.39 15.63 5.66
C GLN A 256 10.15 16.14 4.44
N PHE A 257 10.16 17.46 4.20
CA PHE A 257 10.86 18.03 3.05
C PHE A 257 12.37 17.86 3.18
N GLN A 258 12.93 18.16 4.36
CA GLN A 258 14.36 17.99 4.62
C GLN A 258 14.80 16.53 4.45
N TRP A 259 14.05 15.58 5.03
CA TRP A 259 14.32 14.15 4.87
C TRP A 259 14.26 13.72 3.40
N PHE A 260 13.27 14.21 2.64
CA PHE A 260 13.13 13.89 1.22
C PHE A 260 14.31 14.44 0.41
N GLU A 261 14.71 15.69 0.65
CA GLU A 261 15.87 16.30 -0.02
C GLU A 261 17.17 15.55 0.31
N GLU A 262 17.42 15.19 1.56
CA GLU A 262 18.57 14.40 2.00
C GLU A 262 18.55 13.00 1.33
N THR A 263 17.41 12.32 1.35
CA THR A 263 17.24 11.00 0.74
C THR A 263 17.54 11.03 -0.77
N MET A 264 17.04 12.05 -1.47
CA MET A 264 17.29 12.24 -2.90
C MET A 264 18.73 12.60 -3.20
N ASN A 265 19.43 13.35 -2.34
CA ASN A 265 20.85 13.67 -2.46
C ASN A 265 21.74 12.46 -2.21
N ALA A 266 21.37 11.62 -1.26
CA ALA A 266 22.18 10.45 -0.86
C ALA A 266 22.01 9.25 -1.81
N THR A 267 20.90 9.18 -2.57
CA THR A 267 20.61 7.99 -3.38
C THR A 267 21.50 7.87 -4.59
N LYS A 268 22.03 6.66 -4.80
CA LYS A 268 22.80 6.27 -5.99
C LYS A 268 22.02 5.35 -6.93
N ALA A 269 20.75 5.07 -6.62
CA ALA A 269 19.91 4.21 -7.44
C ALA A 269 19.74 4.77 -8.85
N GLY A 270 19.84 3.92 -9.87
CA GLY A 270 19.67 4.30 -11.27
C GLY A 270 18.22 4.69 -11.60
N PHE A 271 17.26 4.11 -10.86
CA PHE A 271 15.84 4.47 -10.95
C PHE A 271 15.33 4.91 -9.59
N VAL A 272 14.65 6.05 -9.55
CA VAL A 272 13.98 6.55 -8.33
C VAL A 272 12.54 6.90 -8.67
N VAL A 273 11.61 6.24 -7.98
CA VAL A 273 10.17 6.46 -8.12
C VAL A 273 9.63 7.05 -6.83
N THR A 274 8.99 8.22 -6.91
CA THR A 274 8.35 8.87 -5.75
C THR A 274 6.85 8.69 -5.81
N LEU A 275 6.24 8.35 -4.66
CA LEU A 275 4.82 8.07 -4.48
C LEU A 275 4.21 9.08 -3.51
N TYR A 276 3.02 9.59 -3.83
CA TYR A 276 2.27 10.50 -2.96
C TYR A 276 0.78 10.58 -3.34
N GLY A 277 -0.05 11.13 -2.44
CA GLY A 277 -1.50 11.20 -2.59
C GLY A 277 -2.04 12.59 -2.98
N GLU A 278 -1.31 13.40 -3.79
CA GLU A 278 -1.72 14.73 -4.24
C GLU A 278 -1.49 14.88 -5.75
N THR A 279 -2.12 15.85 -6.41
CA THR A 279 -1.87 16.11 -7.84
C THR A 279 -0.43 16.59 -8.07
N GLY A 280 0.20 16.08 -9.13
CA GLY A 280 1.57 16.50 -9.49
C GLY A 280 1.68 18.02 -9.73
N GLY A 281 0.65 18.65 -10.29
CA GLY A 281 0.58 20.08 -10.50
C GLY A 281 0.62 20.88 -9.19
N THR A 282 -0.02 20.39 -8.13
CA THR A 282 -0.01 21.01 -6.80
C THR A 282 1.34 20.82 -6.12
N VAL A 283 1.86 19.59 -6.07
CA VAL A 283 3.13 19.28 -5.42
C VAL A 283 4.29 20.10 -6.01
N ARG A 284 4.32 20.28 -7.33
CA ARG A 284 5.37 21.08 -7.98
C ARG A 284 5.44 22.53 -7.52
N ARG A 285 4.35 23.11 -7.03
CA ARG A 285 4.30 24.51 -6.56
C ARG A 285 4.73 24.70 -5.11
N HIS A 286 4.70 23.64 -4.29
CA HIS A 286 4.98 23.76 -2.86
C HIS A 286 6.43 24.12 -2.56
N ALA A 287 6.64 24.74 -1.41
CA ALA A 287 7.92 25.26 -0.95
C ALA A 287 8.61 26.17 -1.99
N GLY A 288 7.82 27.02 -2.69
CA GLY A 288 8.34 27.89 -3.76
C GLY A 288 9.01 27.10 -4.90
N GLY A 289 8.45 25.95 -5.27
CA GLY A 289 9.01 25.03 -6.26
C GLY A 289 10.13 24.13 -5.70
N GLY A 290 10.31 24.09 -4.37
CA GLY A 290 11.30 23.22 -3.73
C GLY A 290 11.06 21.75 -4.02
N TRP A 291 9.81 21.30 -3.88
CA TRP A 291 9.41 19.91 -4.19
C TRP A 291 9.72 19.54 -5.64
N LYS A 292 9.40 20.42 -6.60
CA LYS A 292 9.74 20.22 -8.01
C LYS A 292 11.25 19.98 -8.20
N ARG A 293 12.10 20.86 -7.66
CA ARG A 293 13.57 20.76 -7.80
C ARG A 293 14.14 19.47 -7.21
N VAL A 294 13.54 18.95 -6.12
CA VAL A 294 13.97 17.68 -5.52
C VAL A 294 13.46 16.50 -6.33
N LEU A 295 12.19 16.51 -6.76
CA LEU A 295 11.59 15.46 -7.60
C LEU A 295 12.34 15.28 -8.92
N GLU A 296 12.82 16.35 -9.56
CA GLU A 296 13.58 16.33 -10.82
C GLU A 296 14.90 15.54 -10.76
N ARG A 297 15.37 15.24 -9.57
CA ARG A 297 16.53 14.33 -9.37
C ARG A 297 16.14 12.85 -9.46
N GLY A 298 14.83 12.54 -9.51
CA GLY A 298 14.29 11.18 -9.67
C GLY A 298 14.10 10.75 -11.12
N THR A 299 13.42 9.64 -11.31
CA THR A 299 13.08 9.09 -12.63
C THR A 299 11.64 9.46 -13.00
N LEU A 300 10.70 9.22 -12.09
CA LEU A 300 9.29 9.54 -12.24
C LEU A 300 8.61 9.64 -10.88
N ALA A 301 7.45 10.31 -10.85
CA ALA A 301 6.58 10.37 -9.70
C ALA A 301 5.20 9.83 -10.05
N ILE A 302 4.55 9.12 -9.12
CA ILE A 302 3.22 8.55 -9.30
C ILE A 302 2.32 9.05 -8.16
N SER A 303 1.19 9.61 -8.55
CA SER A 303 0.15 10.02 -7.63
C SER A 303 -1.15 9.26 -7.84
N GLY A 304 -2.03 9.27 -6.83
CA GLY A 304 -3.32 8.62 -6.86
C GLY A 304 -4.50 9.51 -6.51
N GLU A 305 -4.35 10.83 -6.59
CA GLU A 305 -5.35 11.76 -6.06
C GLU A 305 -6.64 11.82 -6.89
N CYS A 306 -6.56 12.05 -8.19
CA CYS A 306 -7.72 12.25 -9.05
C CYS A 306 -8.10 10.98 -9.81
N TYR A 307 -9.39 10.79 -10.10
CA TYR A 307 -9.94 9.55 -10.68
C TYR A 307 -9.82 9.52 -12.21
N HIS A 308 -8.60 9.69 -12.72
CA HIS A 308 -8.27 9.61 -14.14
C HIS A 308 -6.84 9.12 -14.34
N ALA A 309 -6.54 8.68 -15.54
CA ALA A 309 -5.20 8.32 -15.99
C ALA A 309 -4.54 9.53 -16.65
N GLU A 310 -3.34 9.92 -16.21
CA GLU A 310 -2.66 11.11 -16.74
C GLU A 310 -1.14 10.96 -16.72
N ARG A 311 -0.49 11.48 -17.75
CA ARG A 311 0.97 11.69 -17.78
C ARG A 311 1.29 13.12 -18.11
N THR A 312 2.08 13.75 -17.23
CA THR A 312 2.61 15.11 -17.40
C THR A 312 4.12 15.08 -17.48
N GLU A 313 4.70 15.91 -18.33
CA GLU A 313 6.15 16.06 -18.45
C GLU A 313 6.54 17.52 -18.23
N VAL A 314 7.42 17.75 -17.25
CA VAL A 314 7.90 19.10 -16.91
C VAL A 314 9.40 19.03 -16.64
N ASP A 315 10.18 19.78 -17.40
CA ASP A 315 11.63 19.91 -17.26
C ASP A 315 12.37 18.55 -17.21
N GLY A 316 11.92 17.61 -18.03
CA GLY A 316 12.50 16.26 -18.13
C GLY A 316 11.99 15.25 -17.10
N MET A 317 11.28 15.70 -16.07
CA MET A 317 10.64 14.84 -15.08
C MET A 317 9.25 14.41 -15.54
N THR A 318 8.91 13.13 -15.33
CA THR A 318 7.61 12.57 -15.65
C THR A 318 6.78 12.39 -14.38
N TYR A 319 5.54 12.85 -14.43
CA TYR A 319 4.55 12.73 -13.38
C TYR A 319 3.35 11.93 -13.91
N TYR A 320 2.96 10.92 -13.18
CA TYR A 320 1.76 10.14 -13.46
C TYR A 320 0.70 10.35 -12.40
N ASN A 321 -0.56 10.39 -12.83
CA ASN A 321 -1.70 10.17 -11.96
C ASN A 321 -2.43 8.90 -12.41
N SER A 322 -2.76 8.02 -11.48
CA SER A 322 -3.43 6.75 -11.77
C SER A 322 -4.36 6.38 -10.63
N SER A 323 -5.58 5.95 -10.97
CA SER A 323 -6.58 5.57 -9.98
C SER A 323 -7.39 4.39 -10.47
N VAL A 324 -7.65 3.42 -9.60
CA VAL A 324 -8.57 2.30 -9.89
C VAL A 324 -10.04 2.77 -9.99
N ARG A 325 -10.26 4.08 -9.80
CA ARG A 325 -11.55 4.75 -10.07
C ARG A 325 -11.39 5.65 -11.28
N GLY A 326 -12.35 5.59 -12.18
CA GLY A 326 -12.39 6.41 -13.38
C GLY A 326 -13.38 7.59 -13.27
N ASN A 327 -13.55 8.29 -14.38
CA ASN A 327 -14.51 9.38 -14.57
C ASN A 327 -14.28 10.63 -13.72
N GLY A 328 -13.04 10.86 -13.24
CA GLY A 328 -12.68 12.11 -12.59
C GLY A 328 -12.86 13.32 -13.54
N THR A 329 -13.31 14.42 -12.97
CA THR A 329 -13.56 15.67 -13.70
C THR A 329 -12.75 16.85 -13.18
N PHE A 330 -11.87 16.62 -12.20
CA PHE A 330 -11.09 17.66 -11.52
C PHE A 330 -9.62 17.26 -11.43
N GLY A 331 -8.77 18.23 -11.14
CA GLY A 331 -7.36 18.00 -10.85
C GLY A 331 -6.50 17.67 -12.07
N HIS A 332 -7.02 17.84 -13.30
CA HIS A 332 -6.21 17.69 -14.50
C HIS A 332 -5.07 18.70 -14.54
N ASP A 333 -3.89 18.20 -14.88
CA ASP A 333 -2.74 19.07 -15.06
C ASP A 333 -2.83 19.76 -16.43
N PRO A 334 -2.78 21.08 -16.50
CA PRO A 334 -2.83 21.80 -17.79
C PRO A 334 -1.62 21.50 -18.70
N LEU A 335 -0.58 20.89 -18.16
CA LEU A 335 0.63 20.46 -18.89
C LEU A 335 0.59 18.97 -19.24
N ALA A 336 -0.55 18.29 -19.05
CA ALA A 336 -0.66 16.87 -19.34
C ALA A 336 -0.37 16.57 -20.82
N ALA A 337 0.57 15.66 -21.07
CA ALA A 337 0.87 15.15 -22.40
C ALA A 337 -0.07 13.99 -22.80
N PHE A 338 -0.69 13.35 -21.81
CA PHE A 338 -1.72 12.33 -21.98
C PHE A 338 -2.74 12.43 -20.85
N SER A 339 -4.02 12.24 -21.16
CA SER A 339 -5.11 12.12 -20.19
C SER A 339 -6.24 11.25 -20.72
N ASP A 340 -6.77 10.36 -19.86
CA ASP A 340 -7.91 9.49 -20.13
C ASP A 340 -8.77 9.37 -18.87
N LYS A 341 -10.09 9.20 -19.02
CA LYS A 341 -11.05 9.05 -17.91
C LYS A 341 -11.17 7.61 -17.39
N ALA A 342 -10.45 6.66 -17.96
CA ALA A 342 -10.51 5.27 -17.56
C ALA A 342 -10.05 5.07 -16.10
N ALA A 343 -10.70 4.14 -15.40
CA ALA A 343 -10.11 3.52 -14.22
C ALA A 343 -8.82 2.83 -14.63
N SER A 344 -7.73 3.06 -13.90
CA SER A 344 -6.40 2.64 -14.34
C SER A 344 -5.50 2.20 -13.20
N TYR A 345 -4.46 1.49 -13.55
CA TYR A 345 -3.29 1.21 -12.71
C TYR A 345 -2.02 1.43 -13.52
N GLN A 346 -0.91 1.59 -12.83
CA GLN A 346 0.40 1.70 -13.47
C GLN A 346 1.14 0.38 -13.36
N LEU A 347 1.67 -0.14 -14.48
CA LEU A 347 2.59 -1.26 -14.49
C LEU A 347 4.01 -0.76 -14.78
N LEU A 348 4.91 -0.96 -13.81
CA LEU A 348 6.34 -0.71 -13.96
C LEU A 348 7.04 -2.04 -14.25
N THR A 349 7.72 -2.13 -15.39
CA THR A 349 8.53 -3.28 -15.75
C THR A 349 10.00 -2.86 -15.83
N LEU A 350 10.82 -3.39 -14.92
CA LEU A 350 12.26 -3.17 -14.92
C LEU A 350 12.94 -4.38 -15.57
N ASP A 351 13.72 -4.13 -16.62
CA ASP A 351 14.60 -5.12 -17.23
C ASP A 351 16.04 -4.85 -16.76
N ARG A 352 16.56 -5.75 -15.94
CA ARG A 352 17.89 -5.64 -15.36
C ARG A 352 18.99 -5.67 -16.42
N GLU A 353 18.85 -6.52 -17.44
CA GLU A 353 19.83 -6.69 -18.52
C GLU A 353 19.83 -5.50 -19.47
N ALA A 354 18.66 -5.05 -19.87
CA ALA A 354 18.52 -3.87 -20.71
C ALA A 354 18.81 -2.56 -19.94
N GLY A 355 18.78 -2.57 -18.60
CA GLY A 355 18.95 -1.37 -17.78
C GLY A 355 17.84 -0.35 -18.01
N THR A 356 16.60 -0.81 -18.21
CA THR A 356 15.46 0.04 -18.51
C THR A 356 14.32 -0.14 -17.49
N LEU A 357 13.54 0.92 -17.32
CA LEU A 357 12.25 0.91 -16.64
C LEU A 357 11.19 1.34 -17.64
N ARG A 358 10.26 0.45 -17.98
CA ARG A 358 9.07 0.76 -18.76
C ARG A 358 7.90 0.99 -17.82
N SER A 359 7.23 2.10 -17.98
CA SER A 359 6.03 2.49 -17.26
C SER A 359 4.84 2.48 -18.21
N GLU A 360 3.77 1.78 -17.87
CA GLU A 360 2.55 1.64 -18.65
C GLU A 360 1.35 2.03 -17.79
N LEU A 361 0.59 3.06 -18.20
CA LEU A 361 -0.77 3.28 -17.73
C LEU A 361 -1.68 2.27 -18.41
N LYS A 362 -2.39 1.47 -17.64
CA LYS A 362 -3.25 0.40 -18.14
C LYS A 362 -4.67 0.56 -17.61
N ALA A 363 -5.65 0.32 -18.46
CA ALA A 363 -7.04 0.29 -18.05
C ALA A 363 -7.30 -0.89 -17.09
N LEU A 364 -8.07 -0.64 -16.03
CA LEU A 364 -8.32 -1.64 -14.99
C LEU A 364 -9.26 -2.76 -15.46
N ASP A 365 -10.17 -2.47 -16.39
CA ASP A 365 -11.20 -3.40 -16.87
C ASP A 365 -10.64 -4.55 -17.73
N ASP A 366 -9.77 -4.23 -18.69
CA ASP A 366 -9.26 -5.19 -19.68
C ASP A 366 -7.73 -5.29 -19.73
N GLY A 367 -7.02 -4.40 -19.05
CA GLY A 367 -5.56 -4.35 -19.02
C GLY A 367 -4.93 -3.77 -20.30
N ARG A 368 -5.70 -3.13 -21.21
CA ARG A 368 -5.13 -2.47 -22.39
C ARG A 368 -4.21 -1.31 -21.95
N VAL A 369 -3.16 -1.11 -22.71
CA VAL A 369 -2.24 0.01 -22.49
C VAL A 369 -2.89 1.29 -23.01
N LEU A 370 -3.02 2.27 -22.13
CA LEU A 370 -3.52 3.62 -22.43
C LEU A 370 -2.39 4.54 -22.88
N ASP A 371 -1.28 4.49 -22.13
CA ASP A 371 -0.07 5.27 -22.40
C ASP A 371 1.15 4.51 -21.92
N SER A 372 2.33 4.77 -22.50
CA SER A 372 3.57 4.15 -22.04
C SER A 372 4.80 5.01 -22.29
N LYS A 373 5.80 4.87 -21.41
CA LYS A 373 7.11 5.50 -21.56
C LYS A 373 8.19 4.59 -21.00
N THR A 374 9.35 4.60 -21.66
CA THR A 374 10.55 3.87 -21.21
C THR A 374 11.61 4.86 -20.73
N PHE A 375 12.21 4.53 -19.61
CA PHE A 375 13.26 5.30 -18.96
C PHE A 375 14.54 4.50 -18.97
N THR A 376 15.67 5.19 -19.11
CA THR A 376 17.02 4.67 -18.86
C THR A 376 17.48 5.12 -17.48
N LYS A 377 18.52 4.48 -16.97
CA LYS A 377 19.09 4.89 -15.68
C LYS A 377 19.51 6.36 -15.72
N ARG A 378 19.20 7.06 -14.64
CA ARG A 378 19.65 8.45 -14.46
C ARG A 378 21.19 8.49 -14.40
N ALA A 379 21.80 9.59 -14.81
CA ALA A 379 23.23 9.83 -14.60
C ALA A 379 23.51 9.87 -13.08
N LYS A 380 24.59 9.19 -12.67
CA LYS A 380 25.03 9.15 -11.26
C LYS A 380 25.81 10.41 -10.90
#